data_686bf2cddc829c4636ed3b770628461d
#
_entry.id   686bf2cddc829c4636ed3b770628461d
#
_cell.length_a   1.000
_cell.length_b   1.000
_cell.length_c   1.000
_cell.angle_alpha   90.00
_cell.angle_beta   90.00
_cell.angle_gamma   90.00
#
_symmetry.space_group_name_H-M   'P 1'
#
loop_
_entity.id
_entity.type
_entity.pdbx_description
1 polymer ?
#
loop_
_entity_poly.entity_id
_entity_poly.type
_entity_poly.pdbx_seq_one_letter_code
_entity_poly.pdbx_strand_id
1 'polypeptide(L)'
;MVTSDEIKINFGILKTRPSLNTVQANGCSPLSIAFNLIADSGNPSEALSEAISNPPKYMKPWENPSSSATGILDDITYDWLPLVWDMLLGGNVGGPISANEEDIILAKKLVAEHTDISASATGTAGLAGLIGAKKDNCISSDDSIVILLTGVDRDF
;
A
#
# COMPACT_ATOMS: atom_id res chain seq x y z
N MET A 1 10.53 16.41 -6.20
CA MET A 1 11.47 15.31 -5.86
C MET A 1 11.46 14.36 -7.04
N VAL A 2 12.63 13.99 -7.62
CA VAL A 2 12.73 13.04 -8.72
C VAL A 2 12.85 11.65 -8.10
N THR A 3 11.98 10.72 -8.48
CA THR A 3 12.01 9.34 -7.97
C THR A 3 13.11 8.53 -8.65
N SER A 4 13.54 7.44 -8.02
CA SER A 4 14.51 6.52 -8.64
C SER A 4 14.00 5.93 -9.96
N ASP A 5 12.69 5.76 -10.10
CA ASP A 5 12.07 5.21 -11.30
C ASP A 5 12.01 6.22 -12.43
N GLU A 6 11.77 7.50 -12.13
CA GLU A 6 11.89 8.57 -13.12
C GLU A 6 13.32 8.68 -13.66
N ILE A 7 14.32 8.52 -12.80
CA ILE A 7 15.72 8.46 -13.22
C ILE A 7 15.95 7.28 -14.17
N LYS A 8 15.47 6.07 -13.81
CA LYS A 8 15.64 4.86 -14.63
C LYS A 8 14.92 4.98 -15.99
N ILE A 9 13.76 5.62 -16.04
CA ILE A 9 13.04 5.90 -17.28
C ILE A 9 13.84 6.89 -18.14
N ASN A 10 14.29 7.98 -17.54
CA ASN A 10 15.04 9.02 -18.26
C ASN A 10 16.39 8.52 -18.80
N PHE A 11 17.02 7.54 -18.16
CA PHE A 11 18.23 6.88 -18.65
C PHE A 11 17.95 5.65 -19.53
N GLY A 12 16.69 5.39 -19.89
CA GLY A 12 16.30 4.26 -20.75
C GLY A 12 16.42 2.88 -20.10
N ILE A 13 16.55 2.80 -18.78
CA ILE A 13 16.63 1.53 -18.05
C ILE A 13 15.25 0.90 -17.93
N LEU A 14 14.22 1.72 -17.72
CA LEU A 14 12.81 1.29 -17.70
C LEU A 14 12.09 1.91 -18.90
N LYS A 15 11.19 1.17 -19.52
CA LYS A 15 10.31 1.67 -20.60
C LYS A 15 9.09 2.39 -20.03
N THR A 16 8.61 1.94 -18.90
CA THR A 16 7.43 2.46 -18.22
C THR A 16 7.69 2.51 -16.71
N ARG A 17 6.99 3.38 -16.03
CA ARG A 17 7.01 3.44 -14.57
C ARG A 17 6.25 2.23 -14.01
N PRO A 18 6.81 1.53 -13.01
CA PRO A 18 6.06 0.49 -12.31
C PRO A 18 4.91 1.12 -11.50
N SER A 19 3.79 0.42 -11.42
CA SER A 19 2.69 0.77 -10.53
C SER A 19 3.04 0.34 -9.10
N LEU A 20 3.03 1.29 -8.17
CA LEU A 20 3.29 1.03 -6.75
C LEU A 20 1.98 1.00 -5.98
N ASN A 21 1.77 -0.09 -5.24
CA ASN A 21 0.63 -0.24 -4.35
C ASN A 21 1.11 -0.36 -2.91
N THR A 22 0.45 0.32 -2.00
CA THR A 22 0.65 0.13 -0.56
C THR A 22 -0.42 -0.80 -0.02
N VAL A 23 -0.08 -1.59 0.99
CA VAL A 23 -1.03 -2.50 1.64
C VAL A 23 -1.12 -2.18 3.12
N GLN A 24 -2.34 -2.00 3.60
CA GLN A 24 -2.70 -1.88 5.01
C GLN A 24 -3.70 -2.97 5.38
N ALA A 25 -3.87 -3.26 6.65
CA ALA A 25 -4.92 -4.15 7.12
C ALA A 25 -6.27 -3.42 7.15
N ASN A 26 -7.37 -4.09 6.83
CA ASN A 26 -8.73 -3.52 6.97
C ASN A 26 -9.01 -3.00 8.38
N GLY A 27 -8.43 -3.65 9.40
CA GLY A 27 -8.54 -3.22 10.79
C GLY A 27 -7.67 -1.99 11.14
N CYS A 28 -6.87 -1.48 10.22
CA CYS A 28 -6.10 -0.24 10.34
C CYS A 28 -5.62 0.23 8.95
N SER A 29 -6.40 1.09 8.31
CA SER A 29 -6.11 1.58 6.94
C SER A 29 -6.29 3.10 6.79
N PRO A 30 -5.62 3.92 7.61
CA PRO A 30 -5.77 5.37 7.58
C PRO A 30 -5.35 6.01 6.25
N LEU A 31 -4.37 5.43 5.54
CA LEU A 31 -3.95 5.92 4.22
C LEU A 31 -5.06 5.76 3.18
N SER A 32 -5.77 4.63 3.19
CA SER A 32 -6.89 4.42 2.26
C SER A 32 -8.00 5.45 2.47
N ILE A 33 -8.29 5.81 3.73
CA ILE A 33 -9.28 6.86 4.02
C ILE A 33 -8.80 8.21 3.51
N ALA A 34 -7.55 8.60 3.80
CA ALA A 34 -7.00 9.87 3.36
C ALA A 34 -6.96 9.97 1.82
N PHE A 35 -6.55 8.90 1.15
CA PHE A 35 -6.55 8.80 -0.31
C PHE A 35 -7.94 9.02 -0.89
N ASN A 36 -8.95 8.30 -0.41
CA ASN A 36 -10.32 8.40 -0.91
C ASN A 36 -10.91 9.79 -0.68
N LEU A 37 -10.70 10.40 0.50
CA LEU A 37 -11.16 11.76 0.79
C LEU A 37 -10.62 12.79 -0.21
N ILE A 38 -9.38 12.61 -0.67
CA ILE A 38 -8.74 13.49 -1.64
C ILE A 38 -9.20 13.15 -3.06
N ALA A 39 -9.23 11.87 -3.42
CA ALA A 39 -9.64 11.41 -4.74
C ALA A 39 -11.08 11.82 -5.07
N ASP A 40 -11.98 11.70 -4.10
CA ASP A 40 -13.42 11.99 -4.26
C ASP A 40 -13.77 13.49 -4.10
N SER A 41 -12.79 14.35 -3.84
CA SER A 41 -13.01 15.79 -3.59
C SER A 41 -13.47 16.58 -4.82
N GLY A 42 -13.42 15.98 -6.02
CA GLY A 42 -13.66 16.65 -7.29
C GLY A 42 -12.47 17.49 -7.81
N ASN A 43 -11.54 17.87 -6.96
CA ASN A 43 -10.28 18.53 -7.31
C ASN A 43 -9.12 18.02 -6.40
N PRO A 44 -8.50 16.88 -6.73
CA PRO A 44 -7.43 16.30 -5.91
C PRO A 44 -6.23 17.24 -5.67
N SER A 45 -5.90 18.09 -6.62
CA SER A 45 -4.81 19.05 -6.49
C SER A 45 -5.07 20.10 -5.41
N GLU A 46 -6.29 20.62 -5.36
CA GLU A 46 -6.71 21.57 -4.33
C GLU A 46 -6.82 20.91 -2.96
N ALA A 47 -7.41 19.71 -2.91
CA ALA A 47 -7.53 18.93 -1.68
C ALA A 47 -6.16 18.56 -1.09
N LEU A 48 -5.17 18.21 -1.92
CA LEU A 48 -3.80 17.98 -1.48
C LEU A 48 -3.14 19.26 -0.93
N SER A 49 -3.38 20.39 -1.57
CA SER A 49 -2.89 21.68 -1.09
C SER A 49 -3.48 22.07 0.27
N GLU A 50 -4.77 21.78 0.46
CA GLU A 50 -5.45 21.96 1.76
C GLU A 50 -4.89 20.97 2.79
N ALA A 51 -4.62 19.73 2.41
CA ALA A 51 -4.10 18.69 3.31
C ALA A 51 -2.70 19.03 3.88
N ILE A 52 -1.89 19.80 3.16
CA ILE A 52 -0.61 20.32 3.66
C ILE A 52 -0.83 21.30 4.83
N SER A 53 -1.83 22.15 4.73
CA SER A 53 -2.12 23.17 5.75
C SER A 53 -3.03 22.68 6.86
N ASN A 54 -3.82 21.65 6.61
CA ASN A 54 -4.74 21.04 7.58
C ASN A 54 -4.71 19.50 7.54
N PRO A 55 -3.57 18.87 7.88
CA PRO A 55 -3.43 17.41 7.84
C PRO A 55 -4.52 16.64 8.61
N PRO A 56 -4.97 17.09 9.81
CA PRO A 56 -5.95 16.33 10.60
C PRO A 56 -7.34 16.22 9.94
N LYS A 57 -7.64 17.02 8.93
CA LYS A 57 -8.88 16.88 8.16
C LYS A 57 -8.91 15.59 7.37
N TYR A 58 -7.76 15.16 6.86
CA TYR A 58 -7.61 14.03 5.93
C TYR A 58 -7.01 12.79 6.61
N MET A 59 -5.94 12.96 7.37
CA MET A 59 -5.28 11.89 8.10
C MET A 59 -5.67 11.96 9.58
N LYS A 60 -6.57 11.05 9.97
CA LYS A 60 -7.05 10.93 11.36
C LYS A 60 -6.49 9.67 11.98
N PRO A 61 -6.15 9.70 13.29
CA PRO A 61 -5.76 8.48 14.00
C PRO A 61 -6.85 7.41 13.89
N TRP A 62 -6.42 6.18 13.60
CA TRP A 62 -7.31 5.04 13.54
C TRP A 62 -7.66 4.56 14.94
N GLU A 63 -8.93 4.38 15.22
CA GLU A 63 -9.39 3.90 16.52
C GLU A 63 -9.37 2.36 16.58
N ASN A 64 -8.77 1.80 17.61
CA ASN A 64 -8.71 0.36 17.89
C ASN A 64 -8.11 -0.46 16.73
N PRO A 65 -6.84 -0.20 16.33
CA PRO A 65 -6.16 -0.99 15.31
C PRO A 65 -6.17 -2.49 15.64
N SER A 66 -6.47 -3.34 14.66
CA SER A 66 -6.54 -4.79 14.87
C SER A 66 -6.20 -5.56 13.60
N SER A 67 -5.20 -6.43 13.69
CA SER A 67 -4.84 -7.45 12.69
C SER A 67 -3.77 -8.39 13.24
N SER A 68 -3.61 -9.57 12.66
CA SER A 68 -2.46 -10.45 12.89
C SER A 68 -1.16 -9.86 12.31
N ALA A 69 -1.25 -8.95 11.34
CA ALA A 69 -0.12 -8.18 10.81
C ALA A 69 0.20 -6.98 11.71
N THR A 70 0.62 -7.23 12.94
CA THR A 70 0.76 -6.22 14.00
C THR A 70 1.73 -5.08 13.68
N GLY A 71 2.72 -5.32 12.82
CA GLY A 71 3.72 -4.31 12.45
C GLY A 71 3.25 -3.28 11.39
N ILE A 72 1.99 -3.37 10.92
CA ILE A 72 1.37 -2.36 10.03
C ILE A 72 0.12 -1.73 10.65
N LEU A 73 0.05 -1.69 11.98
CA LEU A 73 -1.08 -1.14 12.74
C LEU A 73 -0.80 0.26 13.29
N ASP A 74 0.02 1.04 12.61
CA ASP A 74 0.19 2.45 12.95
C ASP A 74 -1.13 3.20 12.70
N ASP A 75 -1.61 3.87 13.72
CA ASP A 75 -2.88 4.61 13.70
C ASP A 75 -2.85 5.82 12.74
N ILE A 76 -1.67 6.31 12.41
CA ILE A 76 -1.42 7.36 11.42
C ILE A 76 -0.34 6.86 10.44
N THR A 77 -0.58 7.01 9.15
CA THR A 77 0.47 6.75 8.16
C THR A 77 1.41 7.95 8.08
N TYR A 78 2.69 7.74 8.43
CA TYR A 78 3.72 8.74 8.24
C TYR A 78 3.99 8.93 6.73
N ASP A 79 4.47 10.11 6.34
CA ASP A 79 4.79 10.43 4.93
C ASP A 79 3.66 10.17 3.92
N TRP A 80 2.41 10.18 4.37
CA TRP A 80 1.24 9.88 3.55
C TRP A 80 1.01 10.86 2.40
N LEU A 81 1.32 12.14 2.60
CA LEU A 81 1.10 13.19 1.58
C LEU A 81 1.88 12.92 0.29
N PRO A 82 3.20 12.61 0.31
CA PRO A 82 3.93 12.23 -0.88
C PRO A 82 3.36 10.97 -1.56
N LEU A 83 2.90 9.99 -0.79
CA LEU A 83 2.29 8.77 -1.32
C LEU A 83 1.00 9.07 -2.07
N VAL A 84 0.08 9.81 -1.44
CA VAL A 84 -1.20 10.18 -2.06
C VAL A 84 -0.99 11.09 -3.27
N TRP A 85 -0.05 12.04 -3.19
CA TRP A 85 0.29 12.87 -4.34
C TRP A 85 0.77 12.01 -5.52
N ASP A 86 1.67 11.06 -5.28
CA ASP A 86 2.21 10.20 -6.32
C ASP A 86 1.13 9.33 -6.97
N MET A 87 0.23 8.78 -6.16
CA MET A 87 -0.89 7.96 -6.62
C MET A 87 -1.93 8.74 -7.43
N LEU A 88 -2.16 10.01 -7.12
CA LEU A 88 -3.21 10.81 -7.78
C LEU A 88 -2.70 11.71 -8.90
N LEU A 89 -1.52 12.29 -8.72
CA LEU A 89 -0.98 13.32 -9.62
C LEU A 89 0.42 13.01 -10.15
N GLY A 90 1.17 12.15 -9.48
CA GLY A 90 2.57 11.83 -9.82
C GLY A 90 2.71 10.80 -10.95
N GLY A 91 1.60 10.31 -11.52
CA GLY A 91 1.60 9.35 -12.62
C GLY A 91 1.75 7.89 -12.18
N ASN A 92 1.71 7.58 -10.89
CA ASN A 92 1.50 6.22 -10.41
C ASN A 92 0.05 5.80 -10.66
N VAL A 93 -0.16 4.62 -11.25
CA VAL A 93 -1.51 4.07 -11.48
C VAL A 93 -1.94 3.08 -10.39
N GLY A 94 -1.07 2.82 -9.41
CA GLY A 94 -1.39 2.05 -8.21
C GLY A 94 -2.09 2.91 -7.15
N GLY A 95 -2.53 2.24 -6.08
CA GLY A 95 -3.21 2.91 -4.96
C GLY A 95 -3.04 2.15 -3.64
N PRO A 96 -3.65 2.64 -2.58
CA PRO A 96 -3.69 1.94 -1.32
C PRO A 96 -4.67 0.75 -1.40
N ILE A 97 -4.25 -0.40 -0.90
CA ILE A 97 -5.05 -1.62 -0.78
C ILE A 97 -5.26 -1.91 0.70
N SER A 98 -6.50 -2.17 1.09
CA SER A 98 -6.84 -2.64 2.42
C SER A 98 -7.10 -4.14 2.37
N ALA A 99 -6.18 -4.93 2.93
CA ALA A 99 -6.28 -6.39 2.96
C ALA A 99 -7.16 -6.85 4.13
N ASN A 100 -8.06 -7.80 3.86
CA ASN A 100 -8.83 -8.43 4.92
C ASN A 100 -7.98 -9.44 5.71
N GLU A 101 -8.44 -9.81 6.92
CA GLU A 101 -7.67 -10.67 7.81
C GLU A 101 -7.50 -12.10 7.26
N GLU A 102 -8.48 -12.60 6.50
CA GLU A 102 -8.40 -13.93 5.87
C GLU A 102 -7.27 -13.96 4.84
N ASP A 103 -7.12 -12.90 4.04
CA ASP A 103 -6.06 -12.80 3.04
C ASP A 103 -4.68 -12.61 3.69
N ILE A 104 -4.61 -11.92 4.82
CA ILE A 104 -3.38 -11.78 5.61
C ILE A 104 -2.91 -13.14 6.15
N ILE A 105 -3.82 -13.91 6.74
CA ILE A 105 -3.54 -15.26 7.24
C ILE A 105 -3.15 -16.19 6.08
N LEU A 106 -3.90 -16.14 4.96
CA LEU A 106 -3.62 -16.95 3.79
C LEU A 106 -2.25 -16.62 3.18
N ALA A 107 -1.90 -15.35 3.08
CA ALA A 107 -0.61 -14.91 2.54
C ALA A 107 0.57 -15.47 3.34
N LYS A 108 0.52 -15.39 4.68
CA LYS A 108 1.54 -15.98 5.56
C LYS A 108 1.67 -17.49 5.32
N LYS A 109 0.54 -18.20 5.24
CA LYS A 109 0.50 -19.64 4.99
C LYS A 109 1.14 -19.99 3.64
N LEU A 110 0.77 -19.29 2.56
CA LEU A 110 1.29 -19.56 1.21
C LEU A 110 2.81 -19.34 1.14
N VAL A 111 3.34 -18.28 1.76
CA VAL A 111 4.80 -18.05 1.79
C VAL A 111 5.50 -19.18 2.53
N ALA A 112 4.98 -19.62 3.68
CA ALA A 112 5.56 -20.73 4.44
C ALA A 112 5.50 -22.08 3.70
N GLU A 113 4.45 -22.34 2.92
CA GLU A 113 4.26 -23.60 2.20
C GLU A 113 5.04 -23.68 0.87
N HIS A 114 5.30 -22.52 0.23
CA HIS A 114 5.83 -22.49 -1.13
C HIS A 114 7.22 -21.85 -1.24
N THR A 115 7.79 -21.39 -0.13
CA THR A 115 9.13 -20.79 -0.11
C THR A 115 9.87 -21.18 1.15
N ASP A 116 11.21 -21.01 1.15
CA ASP A 116 12.06 -21.20 2.34
C ASP A 116 12.18 -19.91 3.16
N ILE A 117 11.25 -18.94 2.97
CA ILE A 117 11.30 -17.64 3.63
C ILE A 117 10.41 -17.67 4.87
N SER A 118 11.02 -17.46 6.04
CA SER A 118 10.29 -17.30 7.30
C SER A 118 9.79 -15.86 7.43
N ALA A 119 8.64 -15.58 6.83
CA ALA A 119 8.03 -14.24 6.85
C ALA A 119 6.87 -14.16 7.84
N SER A 120 6.81 -13.05 8.60
CA SER A 120 5.68 -12.75 9.49
C SER A 120 4.43 -12.34 8.72
N ALA A 121 3.27 -12.27 9.38
CA ALA A 121 2.05 -11.72 8.80
C ALA A 121 2.25 -10.29 8.28
N THR A 122 2.99 -9.46 9.02
CA THR A 122 3.45 -8.13 8.57
C THR A 122 4.29 -8.23 7.29
N GLY A 123 5.25 -9.15 7.26
CA GLY A 123 6.15 -9.33 6.12
C GLY A 123 5.45 -9.81 4.86
N THR A 124 4.32 -10.50 4.99
CA THR A 124 3.54 -11.04 3.87
C THR A 124 2.33 -10.19 3.48
N ALA A 125 2.14 -9.03 4.11
CA ALA A 125 0.99 -8.15 3.84
C ALA A 125 0.89 -7.72 2.36
N GLY A 126 2.02 -7.52 1.68
CA GLY A 126 2.04 -7.26 0.24
C GLY A 126 1.38 -8.36 -0.59
N LEU A 127 1.61 -9.64 -0.22
CA LEU A 127 0.93 -10.78 -0.85
C LEU A 127 -0.57 -10.81 -0.52
N ALA A 128 -0.96 -10.44 0.71
CA ALA A 128 -2.37 -10.34 1.08
C ALA A 128 -3.11 -9.31 0.21
N GLY A 129 -2.50 -8.15 -0.03
CA GLY A 129 -3.04 -7.15 -0.96
C GLY A 129 -3.17 -7.68 -2.38
N LEU A 130 -2.19 -8.44 -2.87
CA LEU A 130 -2.25 -9.09 -4.18
C LEU A 130 -3.40 -10.10 -4.26
N ILE A 131 -3.60 -10.92 -3.24
CA ILE A 131 -4.70 -11.90 -3.17
C ILE A 131 -6.06 -11.18 -3.27
N GLY A 132 -6.26 -10.11 -2.52
CA GLY A 132 -7.46 -9.27 -2.58
C GLY A 132 -7.67 -8.67 -3.97
N ALA A 133 -6.66 -8.00 -4.52
CA ALA A 133 -6.71 -7.38 -5.84
C ALA A 133 -7.00 -8.40 -6.96
N LYS A 134 -6.52 -9.66 -6.82
CA LYS A 134 -6.83 -10.74 -7.75
C LYS A 134 -8.29 -11.19 -7.65
N LYS A 135 -8.84 -11.29 -6.44
CA LYS A 135 -10.27 -11.60 -6.22
C LYS A 135 -11.18 -10.53 -6.83
N ASP A 136 -10.76 -9.27 -6.74
CA ASP A 136 -11.50 -8.11 -7.25
C ASP A 136 -11.30 -7.89 -8.76
N ASN A 137 -10.56 -8.77 -9.44
CA ASN A 137 -10.20 -8.66 -10.87
C ASN A 137 -9.45 -7.37 -11.23
N CYS A 138 -8.74 -6.77 -10.28
CA CYS A 138 -7.90 -5.59 -10.50
C CYS A 138 -6.54 -5.92 -11.13
N ILE A 139 -6.21 -7.22 -11.27
CA ILE A 139 -4.90 -7.70 -11.74
C ILE A 139 -5.13 -8.75 -12.83
N SER A 140 -4.43 -8.59 -13.96
CA SER A 140 -4.41 -9.53 -15.08
C SER A 140 -3.42 -10.69 -14.84
N SER A 141 -3.64 -11.82 -15.52
CA SER A 141 -2.65 -12.90 -15.58
C SER A 141 -1.38 -12.52 -16.32
N ASP A 142 -1.42 -11.47 -17.15
CA ASP A 142 -0.30 -10.99 -17.96
C ASP A 142 0.55 -9.93 -17.24
N ASP A 143 0.12 -9.49 -16.04
CA ASP A 143 0.85 -8.53 -15.25
C ASP A 143 2.11 -9.14 -14.64
N SER A 144 3.22 -8.41 -14.74
CA SER A 144 4.46 -8.74 -14.00
C SER A 144 4.42 -8.10 -12.63
N ILE A 145 4.42 -8.93 -11.57
CA ILE A 145 4.20 -8.47 -10.20
C ILE A 145 5.44 -8.74 -9.36
N VAL A 146 5.83 -7.76 -8.57
CA VAL A 146 6.88 -7.88 -7.55
C VAL A 146 6.25 -7.63 -6.17
N ILE A 147 6.50 -8.56 -5.25
CA ILE A 147 6.07 -8.45 -3.86
C ILE A 147 7.31 -8.30 -2.98
N LEU A 148 7.28 -7.34 -2.07
CA LEU A 148 8.31 -7.16 -1.07
C LEU A 148 7.90 -7.89 0.21
N LEU A 149 8.69 -8.88 0.62
CA LEU A 149 8.56 -9.53 1.92
C LEU A 149 9.43 -8.76 2.92
N THR A 150 8.79 -7.97 3.79
CA THR A 150 9.46 -6.92 4.58
C THR A 150 9.67 -7.27 6.06
N GLY A 151 9.14 -8.39 6.53
CA GLY A 151 9.21 -8.78 7.93
C GLY A 151 9.47 -10.27 8.12
N VAL A 152 10.37 -10.61 9.05
CA VAL A 152 10.69 -11.98 9.43
C VAL A 152 9.76 -12.44 10.57
N ASP A 153 9.38 -13.70 10.57
CA ASP A 153 8.73 -14.34 11.72
C ASP A 153 9.79 -14.53 12.84
N ARG A 154 9.49 -14.01 14.02
CA ARG A 154 10.37 -14.13 15.18
C ARG A 154 9.65 -14.95 16.23
N ASP A 155 10.22 -16.11 16.54
CA ASP A 155 9.83 -16.87 17.71
C ASP A 155 10.34 -16.12 18.95
N PHE A 156 9.41 -15.51 19.72
CA PHE A 156 9.70 -14.92 21.02
C PHE A 156 9.19 -15.86 22.12
#